data_7097e3bbc551ca0df7132c135d187527
#
_entry.id   7097e3bbc551ca0df7132c135d187527
#
_cell.length_a   1.000
_cell.length_b   1.000
_cell.length_c   1.000
_cell.angle_alpha   90.00
_cell.angle_beta   90.00
_cell.angle_gamma   90.00
#
_symmetry.space_group_name_H-M   'P 1'
#
loop_
_entity.id
_entity.type
_entity.pdbx_description
1 polymer ?
#
loop_
_entity_poly.entity_id
_entity_poly.type
_entity_poly.pdbx_seq_one_letter_code
_entity_poly.pdbx_strand_id
1 'polypeptide(L)'
;MGAPKVKATSTAKQLQAFEKHLLKDIHALNKMLHEGMFEIDKIRIGAEQEFCLVDKYYKPAGKNIEMMQMLGKNPLFTTELAKFNMEINATPQIFAKDCLSVMEKEILDNLDEAHRAAAELGIQIVLTGILPTLRKFDFSMDNLTPYERYYALCASINKLRGKNYDLNISGIDELFSEHDSPLIEAANTGFQVHLQVRPDDFVDMYNISQVIAAPVLSSSTNSPILFGKRLWKETRIALFAQSVDTRSYKEHAREMSPRVTFGDHWLQKSILEIYKEDIIKYRVLLNTEVQENVFEKLKSGTAPDLMALKVHNSTVYRWNRACYGISEGKAHLRIENRVLPAGPTVKDEIANAAFWLGLMVGIHKQYGDVTKYMEFDVAKNNFLKASVHGLDTKLFWLDGKSYAAGDLIIKELLPIARKGLKQHKVDKEEIDDYLGVIEDRVREVRTGSYWQLKSFNKLTKKANKEEALAAITAATIQNQKDNTPVHKWNLAELGANKDWKPSEIFVEEFMTTKVFTATEEDIVALVSEMMDWQKIRYVAIENKKGKLVGLATSRLMLRAYMKHIHQEEKMPLTVGEVMISNPMTIRPDAKLTEAMEIMTKYQFGALPVVDDKNQLIGMVTEANFLAITNNLLEKVK
;
A
#
# COMPACT_ATOMS: atom_id res chain seq x y z
N MET A 1 16.83 -3.74 4.15
CA MET A 1 17.37 -3.46 2.79
C MET A 1 17.80 -4.71 2.05
N GLY A 2 17.41 -4.86 0.79
CA GLY A 2 17.86 -5.96 -0.05
C GLY A 2 19.31 -5.74 -0.56
N ALA A 3 20.02 -6.84 -0.85
CA ALA A 3 21.40 -6.78 -1.37
C ALA A 3 21.52 -5.92 -2.63
N PRO A 4 22.52 -5.03 -2.75
CA PRO A 4 22.62 -4.03 -3.83
C PRO A 4 22.91 -4.62 -5.22
N LYS A 5 23.47 -5.83 -5.32
CA LYS A 5 23.81 -6.50 -6.59
C LYS A 5 22.95 -7.75 -6.79
N VAL A 6 21.70 -7.53 -7.15
CA VAL A 6 20.74 -8.61 -7.41
C VAL A 6 20.36 -8.59 -8.89
N LYS A 7 20.26 -9.76 -9.52
CA LYS A 7 19.85 -9.94 -10.92
C LYS A 7 18.57 -10.76 -11.01
N ALA A 8 17.78 -10.54 -12.05
CA ALA A 8 16.71 -11.45 -12.40
C ALA A 8 17.29 -12.84 -12.70
N THR A 9 16.53 -13.89 -12.38
CA THR A 9 16.94 -15.28 -12.69
C THR A 9 17.03 -15.45 -14.20
N SER A 10 18.23 -15.49 -14.74
CA SER A 10 18.45 -15.49 -16.17
C SER A 10 18.65 -16.87 -16.78
N THR A 11 19.26 -17.81 -16.07
CA THR A 11 19.49 -19.18 -16.58
C THR A 11 19.15 -20.25 -15.54
N ALA A 12 18.76 -21.44 -16.00
CA ALA A 12 18.48 -22.58 -15.13
C ALA A 12 19.71 -22.96 -14.25
N LYS A 13 20.93 -22.81 -14.79
CA LYS A 13 22.19 -23.11 -14.07
C LYS A 13 22.43 -22.14 -12.92
N GLN A 14 22.14 -20.84 -13.12
CA GLN A 14 22.26 -19.83 -12.07
C GLN A 14 21.23 -20.03 -10.96
N LEU A 15 19.98 -20.36 -11.33
CA LEU A 15 18.94 -20.68 -10.36
C LEU A 15 19.33 -21.89 -9.51
N GLN A 16 19.77 -22.98 -10.14
CA GLN A 16 20.23 -24.20 -9.42
C GLN A 16 21.42 -23.91 -8.49
N ALA A 17 22.36 -23.04 -8.90
CA ALA A 17 23.46 -22.63 -8.04
C ALA A 17 22.96 -21.84 -6.83
N PHE A 18 22.05 -20.91 -7.03
CA PHE A 18 21.45 -20.12 -5.95
C PHE A 18 20.64 -21.00 -4.98
N GLU A 19 19.81 -21.91 -5.47
CA GLU A 19 19.05 -22.87 -4.65
C GLU A 19 19.97 -23.75 -3.78
N LYS A 20 21.15 -24.15 -4.28
CA LYS A 20 22.15 -24.87 -3.47
C LYS A 20 22.70 -24.01 -2.32
N HIS A 21 22.93 -22.70 -2.56
CA HIS A 21 23.34 -21.79 -1.50
C HIS A 21 22.22 -21.57 -0.50
N LEU A 22 20.98 -21.41 -0.95
CA LEU A 22 19.81 -21.26 -0.08
C LEU A 22 19.66 -22.46 0.88
N LEU A 23 19.85 -23.68 0.39
CA LEU A 23 19.84 -24.88 1.24
C LEU A 23 21.00 -24.88 2.24
N LYS A 24 22.22 -24.45 1.81
CA LYS A 24 23.37 -24.33 2.72
C LYS A 24 23.10 -23.30 3.82
N ASP A 25 22.48 -22.17 3.50
CA ASP A 25 22.13 -21.13 4.46
C ASP A 25 21.13 -21.66 5.50
N ILE A 26 20.11 -22.42 5.08
CA ILE A 26 19.16 -23.09 6.00
C ILE A 26 19.87 -24.08 6.94
N HIS A 27 20.79 -24.88 6.42
CA HIS A 27 21.56 -25.81 7.26
C HIS A 27 22.51 -25.08 8.22
N ALA A 28 23.13 -23.97 7.75
CA ALA A 28 23.99 -23.15 8.59
C ALA A 28 23.20 -22.50 9.73
N LEU A 29 22.01 -21.90 9.41
CA LEU A 29 21.13 -21.31 10.40
C LEU A 29 20.65 -22.34 11.43
N ASN A 30 20.29 -23.55 10.99
CA ASN A 30 19.91 -24.63 11.88
C ASN A 30 21.05 -25.00 12.86
N LYS A 31 22.28 -25.10 12.35
CA LYS A 31 23.48 -25.37 13.18
C LYS A 31 23.71 -24.25 14.19
N MET A 32 23.60 -22.98 13.76
CA MET A 32 23.75 -21.81 14.65
C MET A 32 22.74 -21.81 15.79
N LEU A 33 21.48 -22.19 15.51
CA LEU A 33 20.44 -22.29 16.54
C LEU A 33 20.78 -23.37 17.58
N HIS A 34 21.29 -24.55 17.16
CA HIS A 34 21.67 -25.62 18.05
C HIS A 34 22.94 -25.32 18.88
N GLU A 35 23.88 -24.56 18.31
CA GLU A 35 25.12 -24.20 18.94
C GLU A 35 25.07 -22.90 19.75
N GLY A 36 23.91 -22.24 19.80
CA GLY A 36 23.72 -21.00 20.57
C GLY A 36 24.54 -19.81 20.07
N MET A 37 24.76 -19.69 18.75
CA MET A 37 25.63 -18.66 18.16
C MET A 37 24.98 -17.29 18.01
N PHE A 38 23.97 -16.99 18.80
CA PHE A 38 23.23 -15.74 18.73
C PHE A 38 23.48 -14.83 19.93
N GLU A 39 23.40 -13.51 19.69
CA GLU A 39 23.44 -12.53 20.76
C GLU A 39 22.17 -12.62 21.61
N ILE A 40 22.32 -12.80 22.92
CA ILE A 40 21.21 -12.92 23.89
C ILE A 40 21.24 -11.84 24.97
N ASP A 41 22.37 -11.14 25.12
CA ASP A 41 22.59 -10.19 26.22
C ASP A 41 22.02 -8.81 25.94
N LYS A 42 21.94 -8.43 24.67
CA LYS A 42 21.43 -7.13 24.22
C LYS A 42 20.14 -7.35 23.44
N ILE A 43 19.10 -6.60 23.78
CA ILE A 43 17.88 -6.50 22.99
C ILE A 43 17.83 -5.09 22.40
N ARG A 44 17.75 -5.01 21.08
CA ARG A 44 17.67 -3.74 20.35
C ARG A 44 16.31 -3.56 19.69
N ILE A 45 15.94 -2.30 19.55
CA ILE A 45 14.82 -1.86 18.72
C ILE A 45 15.36 -1.00 17.57
N GLY A 46 14.62 -0.89 16.49
CA GLY A 46 14.93 -0.03 15.34
C GLY A 46 13.67 0.31 14.58
N ALA A 47 13.80 1.24 13.64
CA ALA A 47 12.70 1.61 12.75
C ALA A 47 13.19 1.93 11.33
N GLU A 48 12.29 1.73 10.37
CA GLU A 48 12.43 2.19 8.98
C GLU A 48 11.26 3.14 8.71
N GLN A 49 11.56 4.37 8.28
CA GLN A 49 10.58 5.42 8.00
C GLN A 49 10.51 5.68 6.51
N GLU A 50 9.41 5.29 5.89
CA GLU A 50 9.13 5.63 4.50
C GLU A 50 8.37 6.96 4.38
N PHE A 51 8.63 7.72 3.31
CA PHE A 51 7.97 8.99 3.04
C PHE A 51 7.81 9.26 1.55
N CYS A 52 6.82 10.10 1.21
CA CYS A 52 6.54 10.51 -0.16
C CYS A 52 7.12 11.89 -0.46
N LEU A 53 7.60 12.07 -1.70
CA LEU A 53 8.00 13.34 -2.30
C LEU A 53 6.84 13.91 -3.11
N VAL A 54 6.49 15.17 -2.91
CA VAL A 54 5.43 15.85 -3.64
C VAL A 54 5.89 17.18 -4.21
N ASP A 55 5.34 17.57 -5.36
CA ASP A 55 5.58 18.85 -5.99
C ASP A 55 4.79 20.00 -5.30
N LYS A 56 4.92 21.21 -5.82
CA LYS A 56 4.19 22.39 -5.33
C LYS A 56 2.67 22.30 -5.46
N TYR A 57 2.16 21.35 -6.24
CA TYR A 57 0.73 21.05 -6.40
C TYR A 57 0.28 19.84 -5.59
N TYR A 58 1.17 19.32 -4.72
CA TYR A 58 0.96 18.16 -3.88
C TYR A 58 0.81 16.84 -4.64
N LYS A 59 1.28 16.77 -5.90
CA LYS A 59 1.33 15.55 -6.71
C LYS A 59 2.66 14.82 -6.50
N PRO A 60 2.73 13.50 -6.76
CA PRO A 60 3.99 12.75 -6.63
C PRO A 60 5.12 13.38 -7.43
N ALA A 61 6.27 13.57 -6.82
CA ALA A 61 7.46 14.16 -7.44
C ALA A 61 8.57 13.12 -7.58
N GLY A 62 8.85 12.67 -8.80
CA GLY A 62 9.86 11.64 -9.11
C GLY A 62 11.30 12.14 -8.94
N LYS A 63 11.73 12.49 -7.73
CA LYS A 63 12.98 13.19 -7.42
C LYS A 63 13.90 12.47 -6.42
N ASN A 64 13.69 11.16 -6.14
CA ASN A 64 14.50 10.48 -5.15
C ASN A 64 15.99 10.38 -5.50
N ILE A 65 16.35 10.32 -6.78
CA ILE A 65 17.76 10.28 -7.21
C ILE A 65 18.44 11.62 -6.92
N GLU A 66 17.79 12.73 -7.29
CA GLU A 66 18.29 14.07 -6.98
C GLU A 66 18.35 14.30 -5.47
N MET A 67 17.36 13.86 -4.73
CA MET A 67 17.38 13.88 -3.26
C MET A 67 18.59 13.12 -2.71
N MET A 68 18.86 11.89 -3.19
CA MET A 68 20.03 11.12 -2.75
C MET A 68 21.35 11.80 -3.09
N GLN A 69 21.42 12.52 -4.22
CA GLN A 69 22.62 13.30 -4.56
C GLN A 69 22.85 14.45 -3.57
N MET A 70 21.78 15.12 -3.10
CA MET A 70 21.85 16.24 -2.17
C MET A 70 22.08 15.80 -0.72
N LEU A 71 21.45 14.71 -0.30
CA LEU A 71 21.65 14.12 1.03
C LEU A 71 23.06 13.54 1.22
N GLY A 72 23.84 13.51 0.13
CA GLY A 72 25.25 13.20 0.15
C GLY A 72 25.53 11.76 0.57
N LYS A 73 26.33 11.62 1.63
CA LYS A 73 26.80 10.32 2.09
C LYS A 73 26.09 9.83 3.37
N ASN A 74 24.96 10.42 3.73
CA ASN A 74 24.23 9.95 4.90
C ASN A 74 23.70 8.53 4.65
N PRO A 75 24.26 7.50 5.32
CA PRO A 75 23.94 6.09 5.05
C PRO A 75 22.56 5.68 5.53
N LEU A 76 21.84 6.54 6.26
CA LEU A 76 20.51 6.26 6.77
C LEU A 76 19.44 6.39 5.70
N PHE A 77 19.70 7.18 4.63
CA PHE A 77 18.74 7.32 3.53
C PHE A 77 18.89 6.24 2.48
N THR A 78 17.76 5.77 1.98
CA THR A 78 17.67 4.90 0.80
C THR A 78 16.52 5.33 -0.10
N THR A 79 16.64 4.92 -1.38
CA THR A 79 15.53 5.06 -2.33
C THR A 79 14.59 3.88 -2.21
N GLU A 80 13.33 4.12 -2.51
CA GLU A 80 12.31 3.10 -2.67
C GLU A 80 11.99 2.80 -4.14
N LEU A 81 11.04 1.86 -4.38
CA LEU A 81 10.69 1.33 -5.68
C LEU A 81 10.27 2.45 -6.65
N ALA A 82 9.43 3.38 -6.21
CA ALA A 82 9.05 4.54 -7.02
C ALA A 82 9.95 5.74 -6.77
N LYS A 83 10.20 6.53 -7.83
CA LYS A 83 11.01 7.76 -7.77
C LYS A 83 10.47 8.83 -6.82
N PHE A 84 9.22 8.71 -6.38
CA PHE A 84 8.59 9.63 -5.45
C PHE A 84 8.56 9.12 -4.00
N ASN A 85 9.23 8.00 -3.70
CA ASN A 85 9.35 7.45 -2.35
C ASN A 85 10.81 7.33 -1.93
N MET A 86 11.04 7.53 -0.62
CA MET A 86 12.34 7.35 0.04
C MET A 86 12.14 6.76 1.44
N GLU A 87 13.22 6.27 2.03
CA GLU A 87 13.24 5.64 3.35
C GLU A 87 14.41 6.14 4.19
N ILE A 88 14.17 6.31 5.50
CA ILE A 88 15.17 6.53 6.54
C ILE A 88 15.28 5.27 7.37
N ASN A 89 16.49 4.75 7.56
CA ASN A 89 16.78 3.60 8.40
C ASN A 89 17.38 4.09 9.72
N ALA A 90 16.58 4.15 10.77
CA ALA A 90 17.03 4.62 12.08
C ALA A 90 18.07 3.68 12.69
N THR A 91 19.03 4.25 13.41
CA THR A 91 20.07 3.50 14.11
C THR A 91 19.46 2.63 15.22
N PRO A 92 19.78 1.32 15.29
CA PRO A 92 19.23 0.46 16.33
C PRO A 92 19.63 0.93 17.74
N GLN A 93 18.66 1.06 18.64
CA GLN A 93 18.82 1.48 20.03
C GLN A 93 18.69 0.28 20.98
N ILE A 94 19.38 0.32 22.13
CA ILE A 94 19.12 -0.64 23.22
C ILE A 94 17.72 -0.38 23.77
N PHE A 95 16.92 -1.43 23.89
CA PHE A 95 15.55 -1.33 24.36
C PHE A 95 15.50 -1.06 25.87
N ALA A 96 15.78 0.16 26.27
CA ALA A 96 15.77 0.65 27.66
C ALA A 96 15.85 2.16 27.71
N LYS A 97 15.54 2.77 28.86
CA LYS A 97 15.67 4.19 29.18
C LYS A 97 14.89 5.08 28.19
N ASP A 98 15.57 6.03 27.59
CA ASP A 98 15.10 7.04 26.65
C ASP A 98 15.11 6.60 25.17
N CYS A 99 15.08 5.27 24.93
CA CYS A 99 15.26 4.71 23.60
C CYS A 99 14.20 5.18 22.57
N LEU A 100 13.01 5.50 23.01
CA LEU A 100 11.92 5.96 22.13
C LEU A 100 12.12 7.41 21.70
N SER A 101 12.45 8.31 22.63
CA SER A 101 12.72 9.71 22.31
C SER A 101 14.02 9.89 21.53
N VAL A 102 15.03 9.05 21.76
CA VAL A 102 16.25 9.02 20.96
C VAL A 102 15.94 8.63 19.52
N MET A 103 15.09 7.62 19.31
CA MET A 103 14.64 7.21 17.98
C MET A 103 13.77 8.29 17.32
N GLU A 104 12.83 8.91 18.04
CA GLU A 104 12.03 10.05 17.55
C GLU A 104 12.93 11.19 17.07
N LYS A 105 13.89 11.59 17.91
CA LYS A 105 14.80 12.66 17.60
C LYS A 105 15.65 12.38 16.37
N GLU A 106 16.21 11.18 16.23
CA GLU A 106 17.01 10.79 15.07
C GLU A 106 16.20 10.87 13.78
N ILE A 107 14.95 10.36 13.79
CA ILE A 107 14.06 10.44 12.63
C ILE A 107 13.73 11.89 12.29
N LEU A 108 13.41 12.73 13.28
CA LEU A 108 13.13 14.16 13.07
C LEU A 108 14.35 14.90 12.51
N ASP A 109 15.53 14.68 13.07
CA ASP A 109 16.78 15.30 12.62
C ASP A 109 17.07 14.94 11.13
N ASN A 110 16.85 13.67 10.74
CA ASN A 110 16.99 13.23 9.36
C ASN A 110 15.89 13.79 8.44
N LEU A 111 14.62 13.83 8.89
CA LEU A 111 13.55 14.46 8.12
C LEU A 111 13.82 15.95 7.90
N ASP A 112 14.39 16.67 8.87
CA ASP A 112 14.79 18.07 8.72
C ASP A 112 15.89 18.23 7.66
N GLU A 113 16.85 17.30 7.59
CA GLU A 113 17.85 17.26 6.53
C GLU A 113 17.20 17.03 5.17
N ALA A 114 16.29 16.05 5.09
CA ALA A 114 15.54 15.76 3.87
C ALA A 114 14.62 16.92 3.45
N HIS A 115 13.98 17.63 4.39
CA HIS A 115 13.18 18.83 4.11
C HIS A 115 14.01 19.96 3.49
N ARG A 116 15.25 20.18 3.97
CA ARG A 116 16.16 21.17 3.37
C ARG A 116 16.52 20.81 1.94
N ALA A 117 16.89 19.55 1.69
CA ALA A 117 17.19 19.06 0.35
C ALA A 117 15.95 19.15 -0.58
N ALA A 118 14.78 18.79 -0.09
CA ALA A 118 13.53 18.89 -0.85
C ALA A 118 13.20 20.35 -1.24
N ALA A 119 13.40 21.30 -0.33
CA ALA A 119 13.14 22.71 -0.58
C ALA A 119 14.03 23.28 -1.69
N GLU A 120 15.30 22.87 -1.78
CA GLU A 120 16.20 23.27 -2.88
C GLU A 120 15.75 22.72 -4.24
N LEU A 121 15.06 21.56 -4.25
CA LEU A 121 14.49 20.95 -5.46
C LEU A 121 13.08 21.47 -5.80
N GLY A 122 12.52 22.36 -4.95
CA GLY A 122 11.16 22.89 -5.11
C GLY A 122 10.07 21.84 -4.85
N ILE A 123 10.36 20.83 -4.04
CA ILE A 123 9.43 19.77 -3.63
C ILE A 123 9.24 19.75 -2.12
N GLN A 124 8.31 18.95 -1.64
CA GLN A 124 8.00 18.78 -0.21
C GLN A 124 7.95 17.30 0.15
N ILE A 125 8.03 16.99 1.44
CA ILE A 125 7.94 15.66 2.01
C ILE A 125 6.63 15.50 2.76
N VAL A 126 6.03 14.31 2.70
CA VAL A 126 4.84 13.96 3.48
C VAL A 126 4.90 12.52 4.00
N LEU A 127 4.55 12.33 5.28
CA LEU A 127 4.36 11.04 5.93
C LEU A 127 2.88 10.66 5.83
N THR A 128 2.58 9.57 5.16
CA THR A 128 1.20 9.06 5.01
C THR A 128 1.25 7.61 4.54
N GLY A 129 0.27 6.79 4.87
CA GLY A 129 0.26 5.39 4.45
C GLY A 129 0.01 5.20 2.94
N ILE A 130 -0.86 6.04 2.36
CA ILE A 130 -1.04 6.21 0.91
C ILE A 130 -1.18 7.70 0.64
N LEU A 131 -0.41 8.23 -0.31
CA LEU A 131 -0.50 9.63 -0.69
C LEU A 131 -1.88 9.90 -1.33
N PRO A 132 -2.74 10.77 -0.75
CA PRO A 132 -4.11 10.96 -1.23
C PRO A 132 -4.23 11.43 -2.69
N THR A 133 -3.21 12.13 -3.18
CA THR A 133 -3.19 12.71 -4.54
C THR A 133 -2.65 11.76 -5.61
N LEU A 134 -2.32 10.51 -5.27
CA LEU A 134 -1.89 9.50 -6.24
C LEU A 134 -2.97 9.21 -7.28
N ARG A 135 -2.52 9.03 -8.52
CA ARG A 135 -3.34 8.66 -9.68
C ARG A 135 -2.78 7.40 -10.33
N LYS A 136 -3.61 6.70 -11.10
CA LYS A 136 -3.23 5.43 -11.72
C LYS A 136 -1.97 5.53 -12.60
N PHE A 137 -1.85 6.59 -13.39
CA PHE A 137 -0.72 6.80 -14.29
C PHE A 137 0.61 7.19 -13.60
N ASP A 138 0.57 7.56 -12.30
CA ASP A 138 1.78 7.80 -11.53
C ASP A 138 2.61 6.52 -11.35
N PHE A 139 2.03 5.36 -11.65
CA PHE A 139 2.69 4.04 -11.58
C PHE A 139 3.17 3.51 -12.94
N SER A 140 3.39 4.38 -13.91
CA SER A 140 4.09 4.02 -15.15
C SER A 140 5.54 3.63 -14.85
N MET A 141 6.12 2.78 -15.71
CA MET A 141 7.54 2.36 -15.58
C MET A 141 8.54 3.52 -15.62
N ASP A 142 8.14 4.70 -16.12
CA ASP A 142 8.95 5.93 -16.09
C ASP A 142 9.20 6.42 -14.66
N ASN A 143 8.32 6.09 -13.73
CA ASN A 143 8.44 6.42 -12.31
C ASN A 143 9.15 5.33 -11.48
N LEU A 144 9.61 4.25 -12.10
CA LEU A 144 10.45 3.26 -11.43
C LEU A 144 11.83 3.86 -11.13
N THR A 145 12.31 3.72 -9.90
CA THR A 145 13.67 4.09 -9.52
C THR A 145 14.70 3.31 -10.35
N PRO A 146 15.67 3.97 -11.02
CA PRO A 146 16.49 3.36 -12.09
C PRO A 146 17.62 2.47 -11.56
N TYR A 147 17.29 1.48 -10.74
CA TYR A 147 18.24 0.46 -10.28
C TYR A 147 17.93 -0.91 -10.88
N GLU A 148 18.97 -1.62 -11.34
CA GLU A 148 18.84 -2.96 -11.95
C GLU A 148 17.97 -3.91 -11.13
N ARG A 149 18.09 -3.87 -9.79
CA ARG A 149 17.32 -4.74 -8.90
C ARG A 149 15.81 -4.51 -9.01
N TYR A 150 15.35 -3.29 -9.23
CA TYR A 150 13.94 -2.96 -9.33
C TYR A 150 13.35 -3.39 -10.68
N TYR A 151 14.09 -3.16 -11.77
CA TYR A 151 13.72 -3.72 -13.08
C TYR A 151 13.68 -5.24 -13.05
N ALA A 152 14.67 -5.88 -12.42
CA ALA A 152 14.74 -7.32 -12.27
C ALA A 152 13.57 -7.87 -11.46
N LEU A 153 13.18 -7.21 -10.37
CA LEU A 153 12.04 -7.58 -9.54
C LEU A 153 10.73 -7.48 -10.33
N CYS A 154 10.45 -6.33 -10.93
CA CYS A 154 9.24 -6.11 -11.73
C CYS A 154 9.13 -7.11 -12.88
N ALA A 155 10.22 -7.34 -13.63
CA ALA A 155 10.25 -8.32 -14.73
C ALA A 155 9.98 -9.74 -14.24
N SER A 156 10.55 -10.14 -13.08
CA SER A 156 10.35 -11.47 -12.51
C SER A 156 8.92 -11.68 -12.04
N ILE A 157 8.32 -10.70 -11.37
CA ILE A 157 6.93 -10.75 -10.91
C ILE A 157 5.97 -10.82 -12.11
N ASN A 158 6.15 -9.94 -13.11
CA ASN A 158 5.33 -9.94 -14.34
C ASN A 158 5.43 -11.27 -15.10
N LYS A 159 6.64 -11.85 -15.21
CA LYS A 159 6.85 -13.15 -15.85
C LYS A 159 6.10 -14.29 -15.15
N LEU A 160 6.08 -14.29 -13.81
CA LEU A 160 5.35 -15.32 -13.06
C LEU A 160 3.84 -15.16 -13.17
N ARG A 161 3.35 -13.92 -13.07
CA ARG A 161 1.93 -13.65 -13.17
C ARG A 161 1.38 -13.92 -14.57
N GLY A 162 2.07 -13.47 -15.61
CA GLY A 162 1.71 -13.69 -17.01
C GLY A 162 0.45 -12.96 -17.49
N LYS A 163 -0.12 -12.06 -16.68
CA LYS A 163 -1.27 -11.20 -16.98
C LYS A 163 -1.20 -9.89 -16.18
N ASN A 164 -2.10 -8.95 -16.47
CA ASN A 164 -2.24 -7.71 -15.71
C ASN A 164 -2.69 -7.96 -14.25
N TYR A 165 -2.54 -6.95 -13.41
CA TYR A 165 -2.95 -6.95 -12.00
C TYR A 165 -4.36 -6.40 -11.89
N ASP A 166 -5.26 -7.20 -11.35
CA ASP A 166 -6.64 -6.81 -11.09
C ASP A 166 -6.73 -6.28 -9.65
N LEU A 167 -6.98 -5.00 -9.49
CA LEU A 167 -7.28 -4.39 -8.20
C LEU A 167 -8.78 -4.40 -8.00
N ASN A 168 -9.24 -5.08 -6.96
CA ASN A 168 -10.64 -5.13 -6.57
C ASN A 168 -10.73 -4.88 -5.07
N ILE A 169 -11.05 -3.64 -4.68
CA ILE A 169 -11.13 -3.24 -3.28
C ILE A 169 -12.47 -2.55 -3.05
N SER A 170 -13.33 -3.18 -2.27
CA SER A 170 -14.63 -2.64 -1.88
C SER A 170 -14.55 -2.04 -0.47
N GLY A 171 -14.92 -0.77 -0.33
CA GLY A 171 -14.96 -0.02 0.91
C GLY A 171 -16.21 0.85 0.98
N ILE A 172 -16.07 2.14 1.33
CA ILE A 172 -17.16 3.12 1.19
C ILE A 172 -17.46 3.33 -0.30
N ASP A 173 -16.41 3.47 -1.12
CA ASP A 173 -16.46 3.45 -2.57
C ASP A 173 -15.91 2.10 -3.07
N GLU A 174 -16.07 1.81 -4.36
CA GLU A 174 -15.52 0.62 -5.01
C GLU A 174 -14.40 1.02 -5.96
N LEU A 175 -13.28 0.30 -5.90
CA LEU A 175 -12.16 0.40 -6.83
C LEU A 175 -12.04 -0.90 -7.62
N PHE A 176 -12.30 -0.83 -8.91
CA PHE A 176 -11.96 -1.84 -9.90
C PHE A 176 -10.97 -1.21 -10.86
N SER A 177 -9.77 -1.72 -10.93
CA SER A 177 -8.73 -1.18 -11.79
C SER A 177 -7.80 -2.31 -12.24
N GLU A 178 -7.48 -2.32 -13.52
CA GLU A 178 -6.44 -3.19 -14.08
C GLU A 178 -5.14 -2.39 -14.21
N HIS A 179 -4.02 -2.99 -13.86
CA HIS A 179 -2.69 -2.39 -13.98
C HIS A 179 -1.70 -3.41 -14.59
N ASP A 180 -0.74 -2.93 -15.37
CA ASP A 180 0.21 -3.75 -16.12
C ASP A 180 1.55 -3.97 -15.38
N SER A 181 1.74 -3.29 -14.26
CA SER A 181 3.01 -3.27 -13.53
C SER A 181 2.81 -3.50 -12.02
N PRO A 182 3.71 -4.23 -11.34
CA PRO A 182 3.72 -4.33 -9.88
C PRO A 182 4.14 -3.02 -9.19
N LEU A 183 4.54 -1.98 -9.95
CA LEU A 183 4.95 -0.68 -9.40
C LEU A 183 3.85 -0.03 -8.53
N ILE A 184 2.59 -0.41 -8.74
CA ILE A 184 1.48 0.08 -7.91
C ILE A 184 1.63 -0.28 -6.42
N GLU A 185 2.47 -1.25 -6.08
CA GLU A 185 2.89 -1.54 -4.71
C GLU A 185 3.52 -0.30 -4.04
N ALA A 186 4.26 0.51 -4.79
CA ALA A 186 4.89 1.74 -4.30
C ALA A 186 3.90 2.85 -3.87
N ALA A 187 2.59 2.65 -4.02
CA ALA A 187 1.61 3.51 -3.37
C ALA A 187 1.63 3.35 -1.84
N ASN A 188 2.10 2.21 -1.34
CA ASN A 188 2.16 1.92 0.08
C ASN A 188 3.44 2.51 0.68
N THR A 189 3.29 3.26 1.77
CA THR A 189 4.38 3.71 2.62
C THR A 189 4.12 3.31 4.06
N GLY A 190 5.15 2.81 4.72
CA GLY A 190 5.09 2.21 6.04
C GLY A 190 6.04 2.85 7.05
N PHE A 191 5.79 2.55 8.30
CA PHE A 191 6.70 2.73 9.40
C PHE A 191 6.99 1.36 10.00
N GLN A 192 8.17 0.81 9.75
CA GLN A 192 8.51 -0.56 10.13
C GLN A 192 9.27 -0.55 11.45
N VAL A 193 8.79 -1.32 12.43
CA VAL A 193 9.41 -1.40 13.76
C VAL A 193 10.09 -2.76 13.94
N HIS A 194 11.33 -2.75 14.38
CA HIS A 194 12.14 -3.95 14.59
C HIS A 194 12.34 -4.22 16.09
N LEU A 195 12.14 -5.45 16.49
CA LEU A 195 12.47 -5.94 17.82
C LEU A 195 13.43 -7.13 17.71
N GLN A 196 14.63 -7.01 18.28
CA GLN A 196 15.54 -8.13 18.46
C GLN A 196 14.98 -9.11 19.49
N VAL A 197 14.99 -10.40 19.19
CA VAL A 197 14.38 -11.45 20.00
C VAL A 197 15.39 -12.57 20.23
N ARG A 198 15.41 -13.12 21.44
CA ARG A 198 16.23 -14.30 21.74
C ARG A 198 15.71 -15.52 20.96
N PRO A 199 16.59 -16.41 20.48
CA PRO A 199 16.16 -17.61 19.75
C PRO A 199 15.12 -18.46 20.51
N ASP A 200 15.29 -18.61 21.82
CA ASP A 200 14.39 -19.42 22.66
C ASP A 200 12.98 -18.80 22.80
N ASP A 201 12.89 -17.47 22.76
CA ASP A 201 11.63 -16.73 22.87
C ASP A 201 10.98 -16.51 21.50
N PHE A 202 11.67 -16.85 20.39
CA PHE A 202 11.27 -16.43 19.05
C PHE A 202 9.87 -16.93 18.65
N VAL A 203 9.53 -18.16 18.99
CA VAL A 203 8.23 -18.78 18.64
C VAL A 203 7.10 -18.03 19.29
N ASP A 204 7.18 -17.85 20.62
CA ASP A 204 6.13 -17.16 21.37
C ASP A 204 5.99 -15.70 20.94
N MET A 205 7.13 -15.00 20.80
CA MET A 205 7.16 -13.59 20.38
C MET A 205 6.61 -13.41 18.95
N TYR A 206 6.92 -14.33 18.03
CA TYR A 206 6.36 -14.27 16.67
C TYR A 206 4.85 -14.50 16.67
N ASN A 207 4.36 -15.48 17.41
CA ASN A 207 2.92 -15.73 17.53
C ASN A 207 2.18 -14.55 18.22
N ILE A 208 2.81 -13.94 19.23
CA ILE A 208 2.28 -12.72 19.86
C ILE A 208 2.18 -11.58 18.85
N SER A 209 3.20 -11.39 17.99
CA SER A 209 3.17 -10.34 16.96
C SER A 209 1.97 -10.46 16.02
N GLN A 210 1.53 -11.69 15.73
CA GLN A 210 0.32 -11.95 14.95
C GLN A 210 -0.97 -11.60 15.71
N VAL A 211 -1.06 -11.97 16.98
CA VAL A 211 -2.23 -11.66 17.83
C VAL A 211 -2.44 -10.16 17.98
N ILE A 212 -1.36 -9.42 18.24
CA ILE A 212 -1.44 -7.97 18.52
C ILE A 212 -1.50 -7.12 17.24
N ALA A 213 -1.30 -7.70 16.05
CA ALA A 213 -1.36 -6.97 14.79
C ALA A 213 -2.70 -6.23 14.60
N ALA A 214 -3.81 -6.85 14.96
CA ALA A 214 -5.14 -6.27 14.83
C ALA A 214 -5.38 -5.03 15.71
N PRO A 215 -5.21 -5.08 17.04
CA PRO A 215 -5.44 -3.91 17.89
C PRO A 215 -4.43 -2.78 17.62
N VAL A 216 -3.17 -3.11 17.31
CA VAL A 216 -2.16 -2.11 16.93
C VAL A 216 -2.56 -1.41 15.64
N LEU A 217 -2.95 -2.15 14.60
CA LEU A 217 -3.44 -1.57 13.35
C LEU A 217 -4.72 -0.73 13.55
N SER A 218 -5.67 -1.21 14.38
CA SER A 218 -6.92 -0.48 14.64
C SER A 218 -6.68 0.94 15.14
N SER A 219 -5.66 1.15 15.98
CA SER A 219 -5.31 2.46 16.54
C SER A 219 -4.43 3.32 15.65
N SER A 220 -3.85 2.76 14.55
CA SER A 220 -2.83 3.43 13.75
C SER A 220 -3.19 3.66 12.28
N THR A 221 -4.40 3.29 11.83
CA THR A 221 -4.81 3.39 10.42
C THR A 221 -4.57 4.79 9.81
N ASN A 222 -3.94 4.84 8.60
CA ASN A 222 -3.59 6.11 7.92
C ASN A 222 -3.60 6.03 6.38
N SER A 223 -4.38 5.13 5.77
CA SER A 223 -4.42 4.98 4.31
C SER A 223 -5.84 4.75 3.73
N PRO A 224 -6.81 5.66 3.97
CA PRO A 224 -8.20 5.39 3.62
C PRO A 224 -8.58 5.74 2.18
N ILE A 225 -7.71 6.42 1.42
CA ILE A 225 -8.01 6.95 0.10
C ILE A 225 -6.96 6.46 -0.90
N LEU A 226 -7.42 5.89 -2.01
CA LEU A 226 -6.61 5.53 -3.17
C LEU A 226 -7.34 5.95 -4.46
N PHE A 227 -6.67 6.66 -5.37
CA PHE A 227 -7.24 7.17 -6.62
C PHE A 227 -8.55 7.95 -6.41
N GLY A 228 -8.61 8.74 -5.34
CA GLY A 228 -9.81 9.51 -4.97
C GLY A 228 -11.00 8.67 -4.54
N LYS A 229 -10.83 7.37 -4.26
CA LYS A 229 -11.83 6.45 -3.72
C LYS A 229 -11.60 6.22 -2.23
N ARG A 230 -12.67 6.26 -1.42
CA ARG A 230 -12.65 5.95 0.02
C ARG A 230 -12.83 4.45 0.19
N LEU A 231 -11.78 3.78 0.62
CA LEU A 231 -11.73 2.32 0.68
C LEU A 231 -11.67 1.83 2.13
N TRP A 232 -10.72 0.95 2.46
CA TRP A 232 -10.53 0.47 3.84
C TRP A 232 -9.90 1.55 4.71
N LYS A 233 -10.04 1.45 6.04
CA LYS A 233 -9.30 2.36 6.95
C LYS A 233 -7.79 2.22 6.78
N GLU A 234 -7.34 1.01 6.45
CA GLU A 234 -5.95 0.73 6.06
C GLU A 234 -5.93 0.01 4.70
N THR A 235 -6.07 0.77 3.63
CA THR A 235 -6.13 0.25 2.24
C THR A 235 -4.83 -0.43 1.82
N ARG A 236 -3.66 -0.06 2.42
CA ARG A 236 -2.37 -0.71 2.15
C ARG A 236 -2.44 -2.23 2.26
N ILE A 237 -3.22 -2.75 3.20
CA ILE A 237 -3.34 -4.20 3.42
C ILE A 237 -3.92 -4.91 2.19
N ALA A 238 -4.98 -4.36 1.61
CA ALA A 238 -5.58 -4.92 0.39
C ALA A 238 -4.72 -4.65 -0.85
N LEU A 239 -4.20 -3.41 -0.96
CA LEU A 239 -3.43 -2.99 -2.13
C LEU A 239 -2.14 -3.80 -2.27
N PHE A 240 -1.36 -3.94 -1.21
CA PHE A 240 -0.11 -4.70 -1.24
C PHE A 240 -0.36 -6.17 -1.60
N ALA A 241 -1.39 -6.79 -1.02
CA ALA A 241 -1.74 -8.17 -1.34
C ALA A 241 -2.09 -8.39 -2.81
N GLN A 242 -2.68 -7.39 -3.49
CA GLN A 242 -3.11 -7.49 -4.89
C GLN A 242 -2.04 -7.01 -5.89
N SER A 243 -1.17 -6.08 -5.50
CA SER A 243 -0.17 -5.46 -6.38
C SER A 243 1.01 -6.36 -6.74
N VAL A 244 1.38 -7.32 -5.88
CA VAL A 244 2.49 -8.26 -6.09
C VAL A 244 2.02 -9.72 -6.12
N ASP A 245 0.75 -9.95 -6.42
CA ASP A 245 0.18 -11.28 -6.51
C ASP A 245 0.67 -12.00 -7.77
N THR A 246 1.47 -13.05 -7.58
CA THR A 246 2.05 -13.87 -8.66
C THR A 246 1.21 -15.08 -9.02
N ARG A 247 0.06 -15.29 -8.40
CA ARG A 247 -0.81 -16.46 -8.68
C ARG A 247 -1.31 -16.44 -10.12
N SER A 248 -1.17 -17.59 -10.79
CA SER A 248 -1.74 -17.84 -12.11
C SER A 248 -2.89 -18.84 -12.00
N TYR A 249 -3.72 -18.97 -13.04
CA TYR A 249 -4.80 -19.96 -13.09
C TYR A 249 -4.34 -21.43 -13.15
N LYS A 250 -3.02 -21.68 -13.06
CA LYS A 250 -2.49 -23.05 -13.02
C LYS A 250 -2.61 -23.59 -11.60
N GLU A 251 -3.28 -24.72 -11.45
CA GLU A 251 -3.52 -25.45 -10.20
C GLU A 251 -2.24 -26.15 -9.67
N HIS A 252 -1.17 -25.43 -9.42
CA HIS A 252 0.04 -26.01 -8.84
C HIS A 252 0.21 -25.51 -7.40
N ALA A 253 0.50 -26.40 -6.47
CA ALA A 253 0.65 -26.10 -5.04
C ALA A 253 1.69 -25.01 -4.74
N ARG A 254 2.70 -24.92 -5.58
CA ARG A 254 3.73 -23.85 -5.49
C ARG A 254 3.21 -22.59 -6.18
N GLU A 255 3.31 -21.41 -5.51
CA GLU A 255 2.75 -20.12 -5.91
C GLU A 255 1.19 -20.04 -5.83
N MET A 256 0.55 -20.94 -5.07
CA MET A 256 -0.89 -20.85 -4.80
C MET A 256 -1.24 -19.83 -3.70
N SER A 257 -0.27 -19.49 -2.85
CA SER A 257 -0.43 -18.47 -1.79
C SER A 257 0.04 -17.10 -2.28
N PRO A 258 -0.63 -16.00 -1.90
CA PRO A 258 -0.15 -14.66 -2.21
C PRO A 258 1.17 -14.40 -1.50
N ARG A 259 2.11 -13.71 -2.17
CA ARG A 259 3.43 -13.37 -1.59
C ARG A 259 3.34 -12.43 -0.40
N VAL A 260 2.29 -11.60 -0.36
CA VAL A 260 1.94 -10.81 0.83
C VAL A 260 1.03 -11.65 1.71
N THR A 261 1.49 -11.97 2.91
CA THR A 261 0.79 -12.95 3.75
C THR A 261 0.85 -12.60 5.23
N PHE A 262 -0.22 -12.95 5.94
CA PHE A 262 -0.25 -12.99 7.40
C PHE A 262 0.32 -14.32 7.94
N GLY A 263 0.44 -15.34 7.10
CA GLY A 263 0.74 -16.72 7.45
C GLY A 263 -0.52 -17.59 7.40
N ASP A 264 -0.34 -18.90 7.65
CA ASP A 264 -1.43 -19.89 7.57
C ASP A 264 -1.62 -20.68 8.87
N HIS A 265 -0.67 -20.63 9.79
CA HIS A 265 -0.73 -21.33 11.07
C HIS A 265 0.23 -20.72 12.09
N TRP A 266 0.07 -21.09 13.37
CA TRP A 266 0.97 -20.70 14.44
C TRP A 266 2.35 -21.34 14.24
N LEU A 267 3.41 -20.55 14.52
CA LEU A 267 4.77 -21.07 14.58
C LEU A 267 4.93 -22.03 15.77
N GLN A 268 5.59 -23.16 15.60
CA GLN A 268 5.66 -24.21 16.64
C GLN A 268 7.07 -24.50 17.15
N LYS A 269 8.09 -24.45 16.29
CA LYS A 269 9.44 -24.94 16.63
C LYS A 269 10.54 -23.88 16.61
N SER A 270 10.64 -23.15 15.50
CA SER A 270 11.68 -22.12 15.34
C SER A 270 11.47 -21.26 14.11
N ILE A 271 12.23 -20.19 13.98
CA ILE A 271 12.29 -19.33 12.78
C ILE A 271 12.50 -20.12 11.48
N LEU A 272 13.13 -21.29 11.53
CA LEU A 272 13.37 -22.14 10.36
C LEU A 272 12.07 -22.63 9.68
N GLU A 273 10.98 -22.78 10.44
CA GLU A 273 9.69 -23.15 9.84
C GLU A 273 9.23 -22.11 8.84
N ILE A 274 9.35 -20.81 9.20
CA ILE A 274 8.98 -19.69 8.33
C ILE A 274 9.80 -19.75 7.03
N TYR A 275 11.11 -19.85 7.13
CA TYR A 275 11.96 -19.87 5.94
C TYR A 275 11.76 -21.11 5.06
N LYS A 276 11.57 -22.28 5.68
CA LYS A 276 11.27 -23.51 4.94
C LYS A 276 9.91 -23.42 4.24
N GLU A 277 8.90 -22.90 4.92
CA GLU A 277 7.58 -22.66 4.35
C GLU A 277 7.66 -21.72 3.14
N ASP A 278 8.39 -20.62 3.27
CA ASP A 278 8.56 -19.64 2.20
C ASP A 278 9.30 -20.23 0.99
N ILE A 279 10.33 -21.05 1.21
CA ILE A 279 11.06 -21.76 0.14
C ILE A 279 10.17 -22.79 -0.58
N ILE A 280 9.31 -23.48 0.17
CA ILE A 280 8.37 -24.46 -0.40
C ILE A 280 7.30 -23.76 -1.24
N LYS A 281 6.72 -22.67 -0.72
CA LYS A 281 5.58 -21.97 -1.34
C LYS A 281 6.00 -21.07 -2.51
N TYR A 282 7.16 -20.43 -2.43
CA TYR A 282 7.53 -19.37 -3.36
C TYR A 282 8.81 -19.68 -4.13
N ARG A 283 8.75 -19.49 -5.45
CA ARG A 283 9.92 -19.60 -6.30
C ARG A 283 10.88 -18.42 -6.08
N VAL A 284 12.15 -18.67 -6.35
CA VAL A 284 13.18 -17.63 -6.34
C VAL A 284 12.90 -16.62 -7.45
N LEU A 285 12.69 -15.35 -7.08
CA LEU A 285 12.48 -14.23 -8.01
C LEU A 285 13.80 -13.58 -8.42
N LEU A 286 14.69 -13.41 -7.44
CA LEU A 286 15.94 -12.71 -7.59
C LEU A 286 17.08 -13.63 -7.18
N ASN A 287 18.22 -13.49 -7.83
CA ASN A 287 19.44 -14.17 -7.43
C ASN A 287 20.59 -13.18 -7.24
N THR A 288 21.62 -13.61 -6.55
CA THR A 288 22.90 -12.91 -6.40
C THR A 288 24.04 -13.93 -6.44
N GLU A 289 25.21 -13.47 -6.81
CA GLU A 289 26.41 -14.30 -6.69
C GLU A 289 26.80 -14.43 -5.22
N VAL A 290 26.75 -15.65 -4.69
CA VAL A 290 27.14 -15.96 -3.31
C VAL A 290 28.56 -16.51 -3.34
N GLN A 291 29.51 -15.75 -2.81
CA GLN A 291 30.94 -16.15 -2.74
C GLN A 291 31.29 -16.77 -1.39
N GLU A 292 30.46 -16.56 -0.37
CA GLU A 292 30.72 -17.00 0.98
C GLU A 292 30.55 -18.51 1.13
N ASN A 293 31.53 -19.16 1.81
CA ASN A 293 31.39 -20.51 2.31
C ASN A 293 30.89 -20.46 3.76
N VAL A 294 29.60 -20.60 3.95
CA VAL A 294 28.93 -20.47 5.26
C VAL A 294 29.48 -21.47 6.30
N PHE A 295 29.89 -22.69 5.89
CA PHE A 295 30.40 -23.69 6.81
C PHE A 295 31.85 -23.42 7.23
N GLU A 296 32.69 -22.81 6.41
CA GLU A 296 34.03 -22.37 6.81
C GLU A 296 33.96 -21.25 7.84
N LYS A 297 33.04 -20.28 7.66
CA LYS A 297 32.79 -19.25 8.67
C LYS A 297 32.33 -19.84 10.00
N LEU A 298 31.38 -20.77 9.97
CA LEU A 298 30.95 -21.45 11.20
C LEU A 298 32.10 -22.19 11.91
N LYS A 299 32.98 -22.87 11.16
CA LYS A 299 34.18 -23.53 11.74
C LYS A 299 35.14 -22.54 12.40
N SER A 300 35.24 -21.33 11.89
CA SER A 300 36.04 -20.26 12.50
C SER A 300 35.35 -19.53 13.65
N GLY A 301 34.15 -19.95 14.04
CA GLY A 301 33.35 -19.28 15.09
C GLY A 301 32.73 -17.95 14.66
N THR A 302 32.70 -17.65 13.36
CA THR A 302 32.16 -16.39 12.82
C THR A 302 30.78 -16.62 12.25
N ALA A 303 29.86 -15.68 12.49
CA ALA A 303 28.50 -15.72 11.94
C ALA A 303 28.54 -15.50 10.42
N PRO A 304 27.97 -16.41 9.59
CA PRO A 304 27.86 -16.22 8.14
C PRO A 304 26.76 -15.26 7.76
N ASP A 305 26.87 -14.62 6.60
CA ASP A 305 25.94 -13.57 6.15
C ASP A 305 24.57 -14.10 5.70
N LEU A 306 24.50 -15.40 5.36
CA LEU A 306 23.29 -16.08 4.87
C LEU A 306 22.62 -15.32 3.70
N MET A 307 23.43 -14.91 2.72
CA MET A 307 23.04 -14.00 1.66
C MET A 307 21.89 -14.56 0.79
N ALA A 308 21.93 -15.86 0.46
CA ALA A 308 20.87 -16.46 -0.36
C ALA A 308 19.53 -16.47 0.38
N LEU A 309 19.56 -16.76 1.68
CA LEU A 309 18.37 -16.72 2.53
C LEU A 309 17.81 -15.31 2.66
N LYS A 310 18.66 -14.29 2.88
CA LYS A 310 18.24 -12.88 2.92
C LYS A 310 17.60 -12.42 1.61
N VAL A 311 18.20 -12.77 0.47
CA VAL A 311 17.65 -12.41 -0.85
C VAL A 311 16.31 -13.09 -1.09
N HIS A 312 16.17 -14.39 -0.79
CA HIS A 312 14.88 -15.06 -0.91
C HIS A 312 13.81 -14.44 -0.01
N ASN A 313 14.13 -14.23 1.28
CA ASN A 313 13.24 -13.61 2.25
C ASN A 313 12.81 -12.17 1.87
N SER A 314 13.65 -11.43 1.12
CA SER A 314 13.32 -10.08 0.64
C SER A 314 12.22 -10.05 -0.42
N THR A 315 11.83 -11.19 -0.99
CA THR A 315 10.80 -11.33 -2.02
C THR A 315 9.52 -12.01 -1.53
N VAL A 316 9.43 -12.27 -0.23
CA VAL A 316 8.22 -12.77 0.44
C VAL A 316 7.83 -11.75 1.51
N TYR A 317 6.61 -11.27 1.44
CA TYR A 317 6.18 -10.10 2.23
C TYR A 317 5.22 -10.54 3.34
N ARG A 318 5.78 -10.92 4.50
CA ARG A 318 4.97 -11.19 5.70
C ARG A 318 4.72 -9.90 6.46
N TRP A 319 3.51 -9.70 6.97
CA TRP A 319 3.14 -8.52 7.77
C TRP A 319 3.94 -8.43 9.07
N ASN A 320 4.30 -9.56 9.68
CA ASN A 320 5.34 -9.67 10.67
C ASN A 320 6.44 -10.53 10.06
N ARG A 321 7.61 -9.96 9.83
CA ARG A 321 8.69 -10.59 9.08
C ARG A 321 9.76 -11.11 10.02
N ALA A 322 10.15 -12.36 9.84
CA ALA A 322 11.30 -12.95 10.51
C ALA A 322 12.60 -12.51 9.83
N CYS A 323 13.52 -11.93 10.58
CA CYS A 323 14.78 -11.41 10.04
C CYS A 323 15.99 -11.99 10.78
N TYR A 324 17.00 -12.38 9.99
CA TYR A 324 18.35 -12.67 10.44
C TYR A 324 19.27 -11.48 10.15
N GLY A 325 20.15 -11.15 11.08
CA GLY A 325 21.13 -10.09 10.91
C GLY A 325 22.42 -10.35 11.67
N ILE A 326 23.43 -9.52 11.38
CA ILE A 326 24.70 -9.48 12.10
C ILE A 326 24.94 -8.04 12.55
N SER A 327 25.23 -7.85 13.83
CA SER A 327 25.65 -6.58 14.41
C SER A 327 26.88 -6.80 15.28
N GLU A 328 27.90 -5.96 15.14
CA GLU A 328 29.15 -6.08 15.90
C GLU A 328 29.80 -7.49 15.81
N GLY A 329 29.64 -8.17 14.66
CA GLY A 329 30.14 -9.53 14.41
C GLY A 329 29.28 -10.65 15.03
N LYS A 330 28.22 -10.36 15.75
CA LYS A 330 27.30 -11.32 16.36
C LYS A 330 26.02 -11.47 15.58
N ALA A 331 25.57 -12.71 15.40
CA ALA A 331 24.27 -12.99 14.79
C ALA A 331 23.13 -12.63 15.74
N HIS A 332 22.02 -12.15 15.20
CA HIS A 332 20.81 -11.89 15.95
C HIS A 332 19.56 -12.20 15.12
N LEU A 333 18.45 -12.49 15.81
CA LEU A 333 17.13 -12.62 15.22
C LEU A 333 16.28 -11.42 15.59
N ARG A 334 15.41 -10.98 14.69
CA ARG A 334 14.44 -9.93 14.98
C ARG A 334 13.11 -10.19 14.26
N ILE A 335 12.07 -9.62 14.82
CA ILE A 335 10.73 -9.55 14.24
C ILE A 335 10.54 -8.11 13.75
N GLU A 336 10.21 -7.97 12.48
CA GLU A 336 9.93 -6.71 11.81
C GLU A 336 8.42 -6.56 11.63
N ASN A 337 7.84 -5.56 12.27
CA ASN A 337 6.43 -5.21 12.10
C ASN A 337 6.28 -4.28 10.89
N ARG A 338 5.63 -4.76 9.83
CA ARG A 338 5.32 -4.03 8.59
C ARG A 338 3.86 -3.56 8.53
N VAL A 339 3.11 -3.82 9.62
CA VAL A 339 1.67 -3.52 9.69
C VAL A 339 1.40 -2.02 9.73
N LEU A 340 2.29 -1.25 10.40
CA LEU A 340 2.09 0.17 10.65
C LEU A 340 2.26 1.00 9.37
N PRO A 341 1.31 1.93 9.09
CA PRO A 341 1.48 2.93 8.03
C PRO A 341 2.50 4.01 8.41
N ALA A 342 3.07 4.68 7.42
CA ALA A 342 3.80 5.92 7.63
C ALA A 342 2.86 7.05 8.13
N GLY A 343 3.34 7.88 9.04
CA GLY A 343 2.61 8.99 9.63
C GLY A 343 1.52 8.59 10.64
N PRO A 344 0.63 9.52 11.01
CA PRO A 344 0.52 10.92 10.53
C PRO A 344 1.68 11.84 10.90
N THR A 345 2.29 11.69 12.10
CA THR A 345 3.50 12.39 12.53
C THR A 345 4.51 11.40 13.08
N VAL A 346 5.77 11.81 13.23
CA VAL A 346 6.78 10.97 13.90
C VAL A 346 6.36 10.66 15.34
N LYS A 347 5.73 11.60 16.04
CA LYS A 347 5.17 11.37 17.37
C LYS A 347 4.12 10.27 17.40
N ASP A 348 3.23 10.24 16.40
CA ASP A 348 2.22 9.20 16.25
C ASP A 348 2.87 7.83 15.96
N GLU A 349 3.92 7.78 15.15
CA GLU A 349 4.64 6.58 14.77
C GLU A 349 5.41 5.98 15.94
N ILE A 350 6.12 6.80 16.70
CA ILE A 350 6.82 6.34 17.90
C ILE A 350 5.83 5.89 18.98
N ALA A 351 4.68 6.53 19.10
CA ALA A 351 3.61 6.05 19.97
C ALA A 351 3.09 4.66 19.53
N ASN A 352 2.92 4.44 18.22
CA ASN A 352 2.57 3.12 17.68
C ASN A 352 3.66 2.07 17.96
N ALA A 353 4.93 2.44 17.80
CA ALA A 353 6.08 1.58 18.15
C ALA A 353 6.07 1.24 19.65
N ALA A 354 5.91 2.23 20.53
CA ALA A 354 5.85 2.02 21.97
C ALA A 354 4.71 1.06 22.37
N PHE A 355 3.54 1.22 21.75
CA PHE A 355 2.41 0.35 21.99
C PHE A 355 2.68 -1.09 21.53
N TRP A 356 3.20 -1.27 20.31
CA TRP A 356 3.57 -2.60 19.79
C TRP A 356 4.66 -3.26 20.63
N LEU A 357 5.78 -2.56 20.91
CA LEU A 357 6.89 -3.07 21.71
C LEU A 357 6.44 -3.44 23.12
N GLY A 358 5.65 -2.57 23.76
CA GLY A 358 5.11 -2.81 25.08
C GLY A 358 4.19 -4.04 25.13
N LEU A 359 3.36 -4.24 24.12
CA LEU A 359 2.51 -5.42 23.99
C LEU A 359 3.32 -6.69 23.72
N MET A 360 4.33 -6.65 22.84
CA MET A 360 5.20 -7.80 22.59
C MET A 360 5.73 -8.39 23.91
N VAL A 361 6.31 -7.55 24.73
CA VAL A 361 6.90 -7.96 26.02
C VAL A 361 5.82 -8.27 27.07
N GLY A 362 4.81 -7.42 27.17
CA GLY A 362 3.77 -7.54 28.21
C GLY A 362 2.90 -8.78 28.03
N ILE A 363 2.50 -9.10 26.81
CA ILE A 363 1.73 -10.31 26.48
C ILE A 363 2.59 -11.57 26.70
N HIS A 364 3.86 -11.56 26.23
CA HIS A 364 4.78 -12.67 26.47
C HIS A 364 4.88 -13.02 27.96
N LYS A 365 5.05 -12.00 28.81
CA LYS A 365 5.12 -12.22 30.26
C LYS A 365 3.80 -12.70 30.87
N GLN A 366 2.66 -12.24 30.38
CA GLN A 366 1.35 -12.53 30.98
C GLN A 366 0.78 -13.87 30.52
N TYR A 367 0.95 -14.24 29.25
CA TYR A 367 0.32 -15.40 28.63
C TYR A 367 1.32 -16.45 28.13
N GLY A 368 2.59 -16.07 27.87
CA GLY A 368 3.57 -16.97 27.22
C GLY A 368 3.06 -17.42 25.85
N ASP A 369 2.78 -18.70 25.72
CA ASP A 369 2.27 -19.32 24.50
C ASP A 369 0.79 -18.94 24.27
N VAL A 370 0.56 -17.95 23.39
CA VAL A 370 -0.78 -17.43 23.04
C VAL A 370 -1.62 -18.40 22.21
N THR A 371 -1.01 -19.43 21.62
CA THR A 371 -1.71 -20.43 20.79
C THR A 371 -2.70 -21.25 21.58
N LYS A 372 -2.54 -21.31 22.90
CA LYS A 372 -3.47 -21.96 23.83
C LYS A 372 -4.79 -21.21 24.03
N TYR A 373 -4.82 -19.93 23.65
CA TYR A 373 -5.93 -19.02 23.95
C TYR A 373 -6.67 -18.53 22.70
N MET A 374 -6.06 -18.66 21.51
CA MET A 374 -6.65 -18.16 20.28
C MET A 374 -6.26 -19.06 19.09
N GLU A 375 -7.23 -19.41 18.27
CA GLU A 375 -6.99 -20.07 16.99
C GLU A 375 -6.37 -19.08 15.97
N PHE A 376 -5.51 -19.58 15.09
CA PHE A 376 -4.81 -18.75 14.12
C PHE A 376 -5.76 -17.97 13.19
N ASP A 377 -6.81 -18.62 12.71
CA ASP A 377 -7.81 -17.99 11.84
C ASP A 377 -8.56 -16.85 12.53
N VAL A 378 -8.70 -16.89 13.85
CA VAL A 378 -9.30 -15.80 14.63
C VAL A 378 -8.37 -14.58 14.62
N ALA A 379 -7.06 -14.77 14.84
CA ALA A 379 -6.08 -13.69 14.77
C ALA A 379 -6.04 -13.07 13.37
N LYS A 380 -6.01 -13.89 12.33
CA LYS A 380 -6.05 -13.46 10.92
C LYS A 380 -7.33 -12.69 10.58
N ASN A 381 -8.49 -13.17 11.04
CA ASN A 381 -9.77 -12.50 10.82
C ASN A 381 -9.84 -11.16 11.57
N ASN A 382 -9.34 -11.09 12.81
CA ASN A 382 -9.21 -9.85 13.55
C ASN A 382 -8.37 -8.82 12.79
N PHE A 383 -7.24 -9.25 12.21
CA PHE A 383 -6.36 -8.37 11.41
C PHE A 383 -7.07 -7.82 10.18
N LEU A 384 -7.81 -8.66 9.44
CA LEU A 384 -8.59 -8.21 8.29
C LEU A 384 -9.70 -7.24 8.70
N LYS A 385 -10.43 -7.51 9.78
CA LYS A 385 -11.46 -6.58 10.30
C LYS A 385 -10.86 -5.24 10.73
N ALA A 386 -9.69 -5.26 11.37
CA ALA A 386 -8.97 -4.06 11.77
C ALA A 386 -8.56 -3.22 10.56
N SER A 387 -8.09 -3.85 9.48
CA SER A 387 -7.70 -3.14 8.25
C SER A 387 -8.89 -2.49 7.54
N VAL A 388 -10.05 -3.14 7.53
CA VAL A 388 -11.28 -2.61 6.90
C VAL A 388 -11.89 -1.49 7.75
N HIS A 389 -12.03 -1.70 9.06
CA HIS A 389 -12.88 -0.86 9.92
C HIS A 389 -12.10 -0.01 10.94
N GLY A 390 -10.80 -0.25 11.15
CA GLY A 390 -10.00 0.44 12.16
C GLY A 390 -10.59 0.28 13.56
N LEU A 391 -10.81 1.39 14.28
CA LEU A 391 -11.42 1.40 15.60
C LEU A 391 -12.92 1.03 15.61
N ASP A 392 -13.58 1.10 14.46
CA ASP A 392 -15.02 0.78 14.32
C ASP A 392 -15.29 -0.73 14.25
N THR A 393 -14.40 -1.58 14.79
CA THR A 393 -14.51 -3.05 14.76
C THR A 393 -14.61 -3.67 16.13
N LYS A 394 -15.04 -4.94 16.15
CA LYS A 394 -14.95 -5.81 17.33
C LYS A 394 -13.88 -6.86 17.11
N LEU A 395 -13.03 -7.06 18.11
CA LEU A 395 -11.93 -8.01 18.11
C LEU A 395 -12.22 -9.11 19.14
N PHE A 396 -12.03 -10.37 18.75
CA PHE A 396 -12.03 -11.49 19.67
C PHE A 396 -10.67 -11.56 20.37
N TRP A 397 -10.67 -11.77 21.70
CA TRP A 397 -9.46 -11.68 22.50
C TRP A 397 -9.10 -12.98 23.24
N LEU A 398 -7.93 -13.01 23.87
CA LEU A 398 -7.33 -14.18 24.52
C LEU A 398 -8.15 -14.75 25.71
N ASP A 399 -9.07 -14.00 26.24
CA ASP A 399 -10.01 -14.45 27.30
C ASP A 399 -11.31 -15.11 26.77
N GLY A 400 -11.38 -15.32 25.44
CA GLY A 400 -12.53 -15.93 24.77
C GLY A 400 -13.72 -14.98 24.56
N LYS A 401 -13.54 -13.65 24.73
CA LYS A 401 -14.59 -12.65 24.55
C LYS A 401 -14.33 -11.73 23.37
N SER A 402 -15.39 -11.06 22.92
CA SER A 402 -15.32 -10.06 21.85
C SER A 402 -15.52 -8.66 22.43
N TYR A 403 -14.61 -7.76 22.11
CA TYR A 403 -14.59 -6.37 22.59
C TYR A 403 -14.68 -5.39 21.41
N ALA A 404 -15.25 -4.22 21.61
CA ALA A 404 -14.98 -3.09 20.73
C ALA A 404 -13.47 -2.78 20.76
N ALA A 405 -12.86 -2.52 19.61
CA ALA A 405 -11.40 -2.35 19.53
C ALA A 405 -10.88 -1.28 20.50
N GLY A 406 -11.57 -0.14 20.62
CA GLY A 406 -11.21 0.92 21.55
C GLY A 406 -11.28 0.50 23.02
N ASP A 407 -12.33 -0.23 23.42
CA ASP A 407 -12.45 -0.74 24.78
C ASP A 407 -11.34 -1.73 25.13
N LEU A 408 -11.02 -2.65 24.21
CA LEU A 408 -9.93 -3.61 24.39
C LEU A 408 -8.60 -2.88 24.58
N ILE A 409 -8.31 -1.90 23.70
CA ILE A 409 -7.06 -1.15 23.76
C ILE A 409 -6.93 -0.40 25.09
N ILE A 410 -7.96 0.34 25.51
CA ILE A 410 -7.90 1.19 26.70
C ILE A 410 -7.88 0.39 27.99
N LYS A 411 -8.77 -0.61 28.10
CA LYS A 411 -9.01 -1.31 29.37
C LYS A 411 -8.03 -2.44 29.64
N GLU A 412 -7.58 -3.14 28.58
CA GLU A 412 -6.74 -4.32 28.70
C GLU A 412 -5.32 -4.09 28.18
N LEU A 413 -5.18 -3.56 26.95
CA LEU A 413 -3.90 -3.58 26.25
C LEU A 413 -2.94 -2.48 26.68
N LEU A 414 -3.39 -1.26 26.89
CA LEU A 414 -2.54 -0.17 27.40
C LEU A 414 -1.91 -0.50 28.78
N PRO A 415 -2.66 -1.05 29.76
CA PRO A 415 -2.05 -1.54 31.01
C PRO A 415 -0.98 -2.61 30.80
N ILE A 416 -1.20 -3.54 29.85
CA ILE A 416 -0.21 -4.58 29.51
C ILE A 416 1.02 -3.96 28.87
N ALA A 417 0.85 -3.06 27.88
CA ALA A 417 1.94 -2.38 27.21
C ALA A 417 2.81 -1.56 28.19
N ARG A 418 2.19 -0.83 29.14
CA ARG A 418 2.90 -0.11 30.20
C ARG A 418 3.76 -1.04 31.06
N LYS A 419 3.25 -2.22 31.42
CA LYS A 419 4.03 -3.22 32.17
C LYS A 419 5.19 -3.77 31.34
N GLY A 420 4.98 -4.02 30.05
CA GLY A 420 6.01 -4.51 29.13
C GLY A 420 7.18 -3.53 28.97
N LEU A 421 6.89 -2.25 28.73
CA LEU A 421 7.92 -1.21 28.61
C LEU A 421 8.69 -1.04 29.94
N LYS A 422 8.01 -1.02 31.08
CA LYS A 422 8.65 -0.98 32.41
C LYS A 422 9.59 -2.16 32.66
N GLN A 423 9.27 -3.35 32.15
CA GLN A 423 10.13 -4.52 32.30
C GLN A 423 11.47 -4.34 31.61
N HIS A 424 11.51 -3.63 30.47
CA HIS A 424 12.73 -3.26 29.78
C HIS A 424 13.37 -1.97 30.31
N LYS A 425 12.88 -1.43 31.44
CA LYS A 425 13.40 -0.23 32.07
C LYS A 425 13.37 1.00 31.15
N VAL A 426 12.34 1.09 30.32
CA VAL A 426 12.02 2.32 29.59
C VAL A 426 11.59 3.38 30.62
N ASP A 427 12.00 4.61 30.45
CA ASP A 427 11.74 5.69 31.38
C ASP A 427 10.24 5.99 31.49
N LYS A 428 9.80 6.31 32.71
CA LYS A 428 8.38 6.47 33.00
C LYS A 428 7.76 7.59 32.17
N GLU A 429 8.48 8.67 32.01
CA GLU A 429 8.08 9.86 31.26
C GLU A 429 7.79 9.50 29.79
N GLU A 430 8.62 8.66 29.17
CA GLU A 430 8.39 8.15 27.80
C GLU A 430 7.17 7.24 27.72
N ILE A 431 7.04 6.33 28.68
CA ILE A 431 5.88 5.43 28.74
C ILE A 431 4.57 6.21 28.85
N ASP A 432 4.55 7.23 29.71
CA ASP A 432 3.35 8.04 29.94
C ASP A 432 3.05 8.93 28.72
N ASP A 433 4.06 9.51 28.08
CA ASP A 433 3.91 10.37 26.92
C ASP A 433 3.42 9.57 25.70
N TYR A 434 4.16 8.54 25.25
CA TYR A 434 3.80 7.84 24.00
C TYR A 434 2.55 6.99 24.13
N LEU A 435 2.35 6.26 25.23
CA LEU A 435 1.10 5.52 25.43
C LEU A 435 -0.08 6.45 25.70
N GLY A 436 0.16 7.67 26.22
CA GLY A 436 -0.85 8.71 26.34
C GLY A 436 -1.39 9.14 24.98
N VAL A 437 -0.52 9.29 23.94
CA VAL A 437 -0.93 9.58 22.56
C VAL A 437 -1.88 8.50 22.02
N ILE A 438 -1.61 7.20 22.28
CA ILE A 438 -2.50 6.11 21.88
C ILE A 438 -3.84 6.20 22.62
N GLU A 439 -3.79 6.43 23.94
CA GLU A 439 -4.99 6.52 24.77
C GLU A 439 -5.93 7.64 24.29
N ASP A 440 -5.40 8.85 24.10
CA ASP A 440 -6.15 10.02 23.64
C ASP A 440 -6.73 9.80 22.23
N ARG A 441 -5.90 9.30 21.29
CA ARG A 441 -6.30 8.98 19.91
C ARG A 441 -7.47 8.00 19.87
N VAL A 442 -7.42 6.95 20.71
CA VAL A 442 -8.45 5.91 20.77
C VAL A 442 -9.71 6.42 21.45
N ARG A 443 -9.61 7.19 22.55
CA ARG A 443 -10.76 7.80 23.24
C ARG A 443 -11.53 8.76 22.32
N GLU A 444 -10.81 9.55 21.54
CA GLU A 444 -11.41 10.49 20.60
C GLU A 444 -11.81 9.88 19.25
N VAL A 445 -11.44 8.61 19.01
CA VAL A 445 -11.63 7.90 17.73
C VAL A 445 -11.03 8.69 16.55
N ARG A 446 -9.83 9.26 16.73
CA ARG A 446 -9.17 10.16 15.77
C ARG A 446 -7.86 9.59 15.22
N THR A 447 -7.93 8.53 14.42
CA THR A 447 -6.79 8.04 13.62
C THR A 447 -6.56 8.92 12.38
N GLY A 448 -5.41 8.75 11.72
CA GLY A 448 -5.14 9.42 10.45
C GLY A 448 -6.23 9.16 9.41
N SER A 449 -6.70 7.93 9.31
CA SER A 449 -7.81 7.57 8.40
C SER A 449 -9.12 8.27 8.73
N TYR A 450 -9.44 8.41 10.01
CA TYR A 450 -10.61 9.17 10.43
C TYR A 450 -10.49 10.63 10.00
N TRP A 451 -9.33 11.25 10.27
CA TRP A 451 -9.07 12.65 9.93
C TRP A 451 -9.15 12.88 8.41
N GLN A 452 -8.51 12.02 7.60
CA GLN A 452 -8.55 12.13 6.14
C GLN A 452 -9.97 12.00 5.60
N LEU A 453 -10.74 10.97 6.03
CA LEU A 453 -12.10 10.76 5.55
C LEU A 453 -13.06 11.88 5.96
N LYS A 454 -12.96 12.39 7.18
CA LYS A 454 -13.78 13.52 7.65
C LYS A 454 -13.44 14.80 6.89
N SER A 455 -12.15 15.07 6.68
CA SER A 455 -11.68 16.20 5.88
C SER A 455 -12.19 16.10 4.44
N PHE A 456 -12.03 14.94 3.80
CA PHE A 456 -12.51 14.71 2.43
C PHE A 456 -14.01 14.95 2.30
N ASN A 457 -14.82 14.38 3.21
CA ASN A 457 -16.27 14.56 3.20
C ASN A 457 -16.70 16.02 3.46
N LYS A 458 -15.92 16.81 4.22
CA LYS A 458 -16.14 18.24 4.42
C LYS A 458 -15.83 19.04 3.16
N LEU A 459 -14.66 18.78 2.57
CA LEU A 459 -14.11 19.55 1.45
C LEU A 459 -14.87 19.31 0.14
N THR A 460 -15.23 18.06 -0.16
CA THR A 460 -15.96 17.70 -1.40
C THR A 460 -17.38 18.26 -1.49
N LYS A 461 -17.90 18.86 -0.42
CA LYS A 461 -19.13 19.66 -0.47
C LYS A 461 -18.94 21.02 -1.13
N LYS A 462 -17.70 21.52 -1.21
CA LYS A 462 -17.35 22.89 -1.66
C LYS A 462 -16.32 22.92 -2.78
N ALA A 463 -15.65 21.80 -3.07
CA ALA A 463 -14.57 21.69 -4.05
C ALA A 463 -14.66 20.37 -4.81
N ASN A 464 -13.98 20.29 -5.96
CA ASN A 464 -13.81 19.01 -6.64
C ASN A 464 -12.90 18.06 -5.84
N LYS A 465 -12.88 16.78 -6.24
CA LYS A 465 -12.10 15.76 -5.52
C LYS A 465 -10.60 16.06 -5.51
N GLU A 466 -10.04 16.47 -6.63
CA GLU A 466 -8.60 16.75 -6.77
C GLU A 466 -8.16 17.87 -5.83
N GLU A 467 -8.92 18.97 -5.80
CA GLU A 467 -8.66 20.08 -4.89
C GLU A 467 -8.80 19.67 -3.43
N ALA A 468 -9.80 18.84 -3.10
CA ALA A 468 -9.97 18.33 -1.75
C ALA A 468 -8.79 17.45 -1.31
N LEU A 469 -8.27 16.59 -2.20
CA LEU A 469 -7.13 15.72 -1.93
C LEU A 469 -5.83 16.53 -1.78
N ALA A 470 -5.62 17.53 -2.63
CA ALA A 470 -4.50 18.46 -2.51
C ALA A 470 -4.55 19.25 -1.20
N ALA A 471 -5.74 19.72 -0.78
CA ALA A 471 -5.92 20.42 0.48
C ALA A 471 -5.65 19.51 1.70
N ILE A 472 -6.06 18.22 1.64
CA ILE A 472 -5.74 17.23 2.68
C ILE A 472 -4.23 17.03 2.77
N THR A 473 -3.54 16.83 1.64
CA THR A 473 -2.09 16.63 1.60
C THR A 473 -1.35 17.87 2.13
N ALA A 474 -1.77 19.06 1.72
CA ALA A 474 -1.22 20.34 2.21
C ALA A 474 -1.38 20.48 3.72
N ALA A 475 -2.58 20.20 4.24
CA ALA A 475 -2.86 20.26 5.67
C ALA A 475 -2.07 19.21 6.46
N THR A 476 -1.87 18.01 5.90
CA THR A 476 -1.00 16.98 6.49
C THR A 476 0.43 17.49 6.64
N ILE A 477 1.03 18.02 5.56
CA ILE A 477 2.39 18.57 5.57
C ILE A 477 2.51 19.71 6.61
N GLN A 478 1.50 20.58 6.68
CA GLN A 478 1.53 21.69 7.64
C GLN A 478 1.48 21.21 9.09
N ASN A 479 0.62 20.24 9.40
CA ASN A 479 0.49 19.70 10.76
C ASN A 479 1.71 18.86 11.17
N GLN A 480 2.43 18.26 10.23
CA GLN A 480 3.65 17.49 10.49
C GLN A 480 4.82 18.35 10.96
N LYS A 481 4.87 19.65 10.57
CA LYS A 481 5.94 20.57 10.97
C LYS A 481 6.08 20.73 12.48
N ASP A 482 4.96 20.72 13.19
CA ASP A 482 4.94 20.89 14.65
C ASP A 482 4.97 19.53 15.39
N ASN A 483 5.07 18.42 14.66
CA ASN A 483 5.03 17.05 15.20
C ASN A 483 3.84 16.80 16.17
N THR A 484 2.75 17.53 15.99
CA THR A 484 1.56 17.44 16.85
C THR A 484 0.75 16.19 16.49
N PRO A 485 0.42 15.31 17.47
CA PRO A 485 -0.33 14.08 17.20
C PRO A 485 -1.69 14.31 16.51
N VAL A 486 -2.07 13.40 15.62
CA VAL A 486 -3.23 13.54 14.72
C VAL A 486 -4.56 13.77 15.43
N HIS A 487 -4.75 13.26 16.64
CA HIS A 487 -5.99 13.45 17.39
C HIS A 487 -6.23 14.94 17.76
N LYS A 488 -5.18 15.76 17.76
CA LYS A 488 -5.27 17.22 18.00
C LYS A 488 -5.48 18.03 16.72
N TRP A 489 -5.45 17.41 15.54
CA TRP A 489 -5.55 18.15 14.28
C TRP A 489 -6.96 18.66 14.01
N ASN A 490 -7.08 19.90 13.55
CA ASN A 490 -8.31 20.40 12.95
C ASN A 490 -8.52 19.75 11.59
N LEU A 491 -9.79 19.64 11.15
CA LEU A 491 -10.10 19.16 9.79
C LEU A 491 -9.51 20.10 8.74
N ALA A 492 -9.01 19.53 7.65
CA ALA A 492 -8.45 20.28 6.54
C ALA A 492 -9.44 21.32 5.98
N GLU A 493 -8.90 22.43 5.46
CA GLU A 493 -9.66 23.54 4.87
C GLU A 493 -9.13 23.85 3.46
N LEU A 494 -10.02 24.37 2.61
CA LEU A 494 -9.63 24.92 1.31
C LEU A 494 -8.76 26.17 1.53
N GLY A 495 -7.76 26.36 0.67
CA GLY A 495 -6.82 27.48 0.77
C GLY A 495 -5.54 27.16 1.55
N ALA A 496 -5.43 26.00 2.18
CA ALA A 496 -4.14 25.47 2.63
C ALA A 496 -3.16 25.25 1.45
N ASN A 497 -3.70 25.10 0.24
CA ASN A 497 -3.02 24.88 -1.04
C ASN A 497 -3.00 26.16 -1.90
N LYS A 498 -2.47 27.27 -1.38
CA LYS A 498 -2.50 28.61 -2.03
C LYS A 498 -1.98 28.63 -3.48
N ASP A 499 -1.07 27.75 -3.82
CA ASP A 499 -0.45 27.65 -5.15
C ASP A 499 -1.15 26.63 -6.05
N TRP A 500 -2.16 25.90 -5.56
CA TRP A 500 -2.85 24.91 -6.36
C TRP A 500 -3.61 25.57 -7.52
N LYS A 501 -3.32 25.11 -8.71
CA LYS A 501 -4.09 25.42 -9.92
C LYS A 501 -4.48 24.10 -10.56
N PRO A 502 -5.67 24.00 -11.18
CA PRO A 502 -6.01 22.86 -12.01
C PRO A 502 -5.07 22.83 -13.20
N SER A 503 -3.87 22.24 -13.04
CA SER A 503 -2.79 22.37 -13.99
C SER A 503 -2.99 21.47 -15.20
N GLU A 504 -3.36 20.26 -15.03
CA GLU A 504 -3.63 19.29 -16.10
C GLU A 504 -4.68 18.32 -15.61
N ILE A 505 -5.87 18.48 -16.13
CA ILE A 505 -6.97 17.58 -15.87
C ILE A 505 -6.93 16.51 -16.95
N PHE A 506 -6.83 15.26 -16.53
CA PHE A 506 -6.84 14.13 -17.44
C PHE A 506 -8.23 13.54 -17.60
N VAL A 507 -8.48 12.91 -18.72
CA VAL A 507 -9.77 12.30 -19.08
C VAL A 507 -10.27 11.35 -18.00
N GLU A 508 -9.42 10.52 -17.41
CA GLU A 508 -9.80 9.56 -16.38
C GLU A 508 -10.33 10.19 -15.08
N GLU A 509 -9.97 11.44 -14.80
CA GLU A 509 -10.43 12.15 -13.60
C GLU A 509 -11.91 12.57 -13.70
N PHE A 510 -12.44 12.71 -14.93
CA PHE A 510 -13.78 13.22 -15.21
C PHE A 510 -14.67 12.28 -16.01
N MET A 511 -14.12 11.23 -16.60
CA MET A 511 -14.89 10.25 -17.33
C MET A 511 -15.89 9.54 -16.41
N THR A 512 -17.02 9.16 -16.99
CA THR A 512 -17.95 8.26 -16.34
C THR A 512 -17.44 6.83 -16.48
N THR A 513 -17.15 6.14 -15.36
CA THR A 513 -16.64 4.75 -15.34
C THR A 513 -17.75 3.70 -15.30
N LYS A 514 -18.96 4.05 -14.79
CA LYS A 514 -20.14 3.18 -14.86
C LYS A 514 -20.83 3.40 -16.20
N VAL A 515 -20.29 2.78 -17.25
CA VAL A 515 -20.82 2.90 -18.61
C VAL A 515 -21.72 1.71 -18.89
N PHE A 516 -22.93 1.98 -19.37
CA PHE A 516 -23.80 0.94 -19.90
C PHE A 516 -23.35 0.60 -21.32
N THR A 517 -23.20 -0.69 -21.59
CA THR A 517 -22.80 -1.20 -22.89
C THR A 517 -23.89 -2.10 -23.48
N ALA A 518 -23.86 -2.26 -24.78
CA ALA A 518 -24.67 -3.23 -25.52
C ALA A 518 -23.79 -3.98 -26.52
N THR A 519 -24.29 -5.03 -27.10
CA THR A 519 -23.62 -5.80 -28.16
C THR A 519 -24.21 -5.46 -29.54
N GLU A 520 -23.49 -5.79 -30.62
CA GLU A 520 -23.98 -5.58 -31.99
C GLU A 520 -25.28 -6.33 -32.27
N GLU A 521 -25.51 -7.44 -31.56
CA GLU A 521 -26.67 -8.34 -31.74
C GLU A 521 -27.92 -7.85 -30.96
N ASP A 522 -27.77 -6.89 -30.04
CA ASP A 522 -28.88 -6.35 -29.27
C ASP A 522 -29.85 -5.56 -30.16
N ILE A 523 -31.16 -5.71 -29.91
CA ILE A 523 -32.16 -5.02 -30.70
C ILE A 523 -32.28 -3.54 -30.33
N VAL A 524 -32.48 -2.68 -31.33
CA VAL A 524 -32.62 -1.24 -31.17
C VAL A 524 -33.69 -0.86 -30.15
N ALA A 525 -34.82 -1.58 -30.13
CA ALA A 525 -35.90 -1.33 -29.19
C ALA A 525 -35.42 -1.50 -27.72
N LEU A 526 -34.73 -2.59 -27.39
CA LEU A 526 -34.22 -2.81 -26.04
C LEU A 526 -33.21 -1.74 -25.62
N VAL A 527 -32.24 -1.44 -26.49
CA VAL A 527 -31.21 -0.46 -26.17
C VAL A 527 -31.82 0.95 -26.06
N SER A 528 -32.86 1.28 -26.83
CA SER A 528 -33.59 2.54 -26.70
C SER A 528 -34.31 2.67 -25.35
N GLU A 529 -34.98 1.61 -24.88
CA GLU A 529 -35.58 1.54 -23.55
C GLU A 529 -34.53 1.67 -22.44
N MET A 530 -33.39 0.97 -22.55
CA MET A 530 -32.28 1.11 -21.60
C MET A 530 -31.77 2.56 -21.53
N MET A 531 -31.66 3.24 -22.68
CA MET A 531 -31.24 4.64 -22.75
C MET A 531 -32.24 5.56 -22.04
N ASP A 532 -33.54 5.31 -22.19
CA ASP A 532 -34.57 6.08 -21.51
C ASP A 532 -34.60 5.82 -20.00
N TRP A 533 -34.59 4.58 -19.57
CA TRP A 533 -34.57 4.21 -18.15
C TRP A 533 -33.37 4.78 -17.40
N GLN A 534 -32.19 4.77 -18.04
CA GLN A 534 -30.96 5.28 -17.47
C GLN A 534 -30.75 6.79 -17.74
N LYS A 535 -31.63 7.43 -18.53
CA LYS A 535 -31.54 8.84 -18.95
C LYS A 535 -30.22 9.19 -19.61
N ILE A 536 -29.69 8.26 -20.42
CA ILE A 536 -28.42 8.39 -21.14
C ILE A 536 -28.68 8.60 -22.64
N ARG A 537 -27.76 9.30 -23.30
CA ARG A 537 -27.87 9.63 -24.74
C ARG A 537 -26.90 8.83 -25.61
N TYR A 538 -25.96 8.13 -24.99
CA TYR A 538 -24.87 7.41 -25.65
C TYR A 538 -24.70 6.05 -24.99
N VAL A 539 -24.56 5.01 -25.81
CA VAL A 539 -24.26 3.62 -25.38
C VAL A 539 -23.10 3.10 -26.20
N ALA A 540 -22.06 2.67 -25.54
CA ALA A 540 -20.92 2.02 -26.19
C ALA A 540 -21.28 0.59 -26.56
N ILE A 541 -20.85 0.14 -27.74
CA ILE A 541 -21.10 -1.19 -28.25
C ILE A 541 -19.80 -1.99 -28.18
N GLU A 542 -19.87 -3.12 -27.52
CA GLU A 542 -18.74 -4.02 -27.31
C GLU A 542 -18.97 -5.35 -28.04
N ASN A 543 -17.88 -5.97 -28.49
CA ASN A 543 -17.92 -7.34 -28.97
C ASN A 543 -17.81 -8.35 -27.81
N LYS A 544 -17.94 -9.66 -28.12
CA LYS A 544 -17.83 -10.77 -27.14
C LYS A 544 -16.48 -10.84 -26.39
N LYS A 545 -15.50 -10.06 -26.79
CA LYS A 545 -14.17 -9.95 -26.14
C LYS A 545 -14.03 -8.67 -25.30
N GLY A 546 -15.10 -7.90 -25.10
CA GLY A 546 -15.09 -6.62 -24.36
C GLY A 546 -14.37 -5.48 -25.08
N LYS A 547 -14.12 -5.60 -26.40
CA LYS A 547 -13.54 -4.51 -27.19
C LYS A 547 -14.62 -3.61 -27.74
N LEU A 548 -14.36 -2.30 -27.68
CA LEU A 548 -15.22 -1.31 -28.28
C LEU A 548 -15.25 -1.51 -29.80
N VAL A 549 -16.45 -1.63 -30.37
CA VAL A 549 -16.69 -1.78 -31.81
C VAL A 549 -17.60 -0.69 -32.37
N GLY A 550 -18.39 -0.04 -31.50
CA GLY A 550 -19.36 0.95 -31.95
C GLY A 550 -19.81 1.94 -30.87
N LEU A 551 -20.52 2.95 -31.30
CA LEU A 551 -21.21 3.93 -30.45
C LEU A 551 -22.64 4.12 -30.96
N ALA A 552 -23.61 3.90 -30.12
CA ALA A 552 -25.01 4.18 -30.39
C ALA A 552 -25.43 5.49 -29.73
N THR A 553 -26.23 6.29 -30.42
CA THR A 553 -26.78 7.55 -29.90
C THR A 553 -28.29 7.54 -29.94
N SER A 554 -28.95 8.21 -29.01
CA SER A 554 -30.42 8.33 -29.00
C SER A 554 -30.98 8.90 -30.32
N ARG A 555 -30.23 9.79 -30.97
CA ARG A 555 -30.61 10.33 -32.29
C ARG A 555 -30.55 9.28 -33.40
N LEU A 556 -29.57 8.41 -33.39
CA LEU A 556 -29.48 7.32 -34.36
C LEU A 556 -30.56 6.29 -34.13
N MET A 557 -30.85 5.93 -32.87
CA MET A 557 -31.92 5.00 -32.52
C MET A 557 -33.28 5.54 -32.98
N LEU A 558 -33.56 6.81 -32.73
CA LEU A 558 -34.81 7.45 -33.18
C LEU A 558 -34.93 7.45 -34.73
N ARG A 559 -33.85 7.80 -35.43
CA ARG A 559 -33.86 7.78 -36.92
C ARG A 559 -34.09 6.38 -37.48
N ALA A 560 -33.46 5.39 -36.88
CA ALA A 560 -33.62 4.00 -37.27
C ALA A 560 -35.06 3.50 -37.04
N TYR A 561 -35.60 3.81 -35.87
CA TYR A 561 -36.99 3.49 -35.52
C TYR A 561 -37.99 4.13 -36.50
N MET A 562 -37.84 5.41 -36.82
CA MET A 562 -38.71 6.14 -37.78
C MET A 562 -38.65 5.55 -39.20
N LYS A 563 -37.52 5.01 -39.63
CA LYS A 563 -37.40 4.32 -40.93
C LYS A 563 -38.05 2.93 -40.94
N HIS A 564 -38.11 2.28 -39.80
CA HIS A 564 -38.58 0.89 -39.66
C HIS A 564 -40.10 0.78 -39.38
N ILE A 565 -40.70 1.83 -38.82
CA ILE A 565 -42.12 1.83 -38.37
C ILE A 565 -43.13 1.61 -39.50
N HIS A 566 -42.73 1.76 -40.76
CA HIS A 566 -43.57 1.58 -41.94
C HIS A 566 -43.32 0.27 -42.69
N GLN A 567 -42.55 -0.67 -42.13
CA GLN A 567 -42.21 -1.94 -42.78
C GLN A 567 -42.88 -3.10 -42.01
N GLU A 568 -44.00 -3.56 -42.50
CA GLU A 568 -44.64 -4.79 -42.03
C GLU A 568 -43.75 -6.01 -42.36
N GLU A 569 -43.49 -6.88 -41.37
CA GLU A 569 -42.73 -8.14 -41.48
C GLU A 569 -41.23 -8.03 -41.74
N LYS A 570 -40.46 -7.54 -40.77
CA LYS A 570 -38.99 -7.78 -40.74
C LYS A 570 -38.47 -8.18 -39.35
N MET A 571 -37.37 -8.91 -39.39
CA MET A 571 -36.55 -9.20 -38.19
C MET A 571 -36.29 -7.94 -37.40
N PRO A 572 -36.23 -7.99 -36.07
CA PRO A 572 -35.92 -6.83 -35.25
C PRO A 572 -34.60 -6.19 -35.68
N LEU A 573 -34.59 -4.87 -35.83
CA LEU A 573 -33.41 -4.09 -36.18
C LEU A 573 -32.37 -4.20 -35.05
N THR A 574 -31.14 -4.56 -35.39
CA THR A 574 -30.06 -4.68 -34.42
C THR A 574 -29.25 -3.38 -34.27
N VAL A 575 -28.59 -3.22 -33.15
CA VAL A 575 -27.75 -2.04 -32.89
C VAL A 575 -26.55 -1.98 -33.83
N GLY A 576 -25.99 -3.13 -34.22
CA GLY A 576 -24.90 -3.22 -35.18
C GLY A 576 -25.23 -2.59 -36.55
N GLU A 577 -26.51 -2.61 -36.97
CA GLU A 577 -26.97 -2.02 -38.23
C GLU A 577 -27.10 -0.49 -38.20
N VAL A 578 -27.11 0.12 -37.00
CA VAL A 578 -27.40 1.56 -36.83
C VAL A 578 -26.29 2.30 -36.07
N MET A 579 -25.39 1.61 -35.42
CA MET A 579 -24.30 2.22 -34.66
C MET A 579 -23.30 2.96 -35.53
N ILE A 580 -22.56 3.86 -34.94
CA ILE A 580 -21.31 4.40 -35.51
C ILE A 580 -20.22 3.35 -35.31
N SER A 581 -19.81 2.67 -36.37
CA SER A 581 -18.73 1.68 -36.31
C SER A 581 -17.38 2.37 -36.15
N ASN A 582 -16.48 1.78 -35.34
CA ASN A 582 -15.15 2.31 -35.04
C ASN A 582 -15.20 3.80 -34.62
N PRO A 583 -15.91 4.14 -33.55
CA PRO A 583 -16.01 5.53 -33.11
C PRO A 583 -14.64 6.09 -32.74
N MET A 584 -14.49 7.41 -32.85
CA MET A 584 -13.32 8.08 -32.30
C MET A 584 -13.27 7.89 -30.80
N THR A 585 -12.10 7.54 -30.29
CA THR A 585 -11.87 7.27 -28.86
C THR A 585 -10.81 8.21 -28.32
N ILE A 586 -10.68 8.25 -27.01
CA ILE A 586 -9.63 8.97 -26.31
C ILE A 586 -9.01 8.08 -25.23
N ARG A 587 -7.77 8.37 -24.88
CA ARG A 587 -7.03 7.67 -23.83
C ARG A 587 -7.37 8.24 -22.45
N PRO A 588 -7.30 7.44 -21.38
CA PRO A 588 -7.52 7.92 -20.00
C PRO A 588 -6.49 8.96 -19.56
N ASP A 589 -5.25 8.83 -20.04
CA ASP A 589 -4.10 9.71 -19.78
C ASP A 589 -4.04 10.94 -20.70
N ALA A 590 -4.97 11.10 -21.64
CA ALA A 590 -5.09 12.29 -22.46
C ALA A 590 -5.55 13.49 -21.64
N LYS A 591 -5.13 14.69 -22.02
CA LYS A 591 -5.57 15.93 -21.39
C LYS A 591 -7.07 16.18 -21.66
N LEU A 592 -7.77 16.67 -20.65
CA LEU A 592 -9.18 17.02 -20.82
C LEU A 592 -9.40 18.08 -21.91
N THR A 593 -8.44 19.01 -22.08
CA THR A 593 -8.45 19.99 -23.16
C THR A 593 -8.44 19.34 -24.53
N GLU A 594 -7.70 18.26 -24.71
CA GLU A 594 -7.69 17.47 -25.95
C GLU A 594 -9.05 16.83 -26.22
N ALA A 595 -9.71 16.27 -25.19
CA ALA A 595 -11.07 15.78 -25.31
C ALA A 595 -12.06 16.89 -25.73
N MET A 596 -11.92 18.09 -25.15
CA MET A 596 -12.74 19.26 -25.51
C MET A 596 -12.50 19.68 -26.96
N GLU A 597 -11.26 19.73 -27.41
CA GLU A 597 -10.90 20.07 -28.78
C GLU A 597 -11.48 19.09 -29.80
N ILE A 598 -11.34 17.77 -29.52
CA ILE A 598 -11.92 16.72 -30.35
C ILE A 598 -13.46 16.86 -30.41
N MET A 599 -14.11 16.96 -29.26
CA MET A 599 -15.56 17.04 -29.20
C MET A 599 -16.10 18.31 -29.89
N THR A 600 -15.42 19.44 -29.71
CA THR A 600 -15.80 20.70 -30.35
C THR A 600 -15.58 20.64 -31.86
N LYS A 601 -14.39 20.19 -32.30
CA LYS A 601 -14.03 20.12 -33.72
C LYS A 601 -14.95 19.21 -34.53
N TYR A 602 -15.31 18.07 -33.97
CA TYR A 602 -16.13 17.07 -34.66
C TYR A 602 -17.61 17.08 -34.23
N GLN A 603 -17.97 17.99 -33.33
CA GLN A 603 -19.35 18.13 -32.79
C GLN A 603 -19.87 16.81 -32.16
N PHE A 604 -18.97 16.11 -31.44
CA PHE A 604 -19.32 14.90 -30.71
C PHE A 604 -19.84 15.26 -29.32
N GLY A 605 -20.97 14.65 -28.93
CA GLY A 605 -21.50 14.81 -27.59
C GLY A 605 -20.97 13.79 -26.57
N ALA A 606 -20.19 12.80 -27.04
CA ALA A 606 -19.49 11.82 -26.21
C ALA A 606 -18.25 11.26 -26.91
N LEU A 607 -17.24 10.89 -26.12
CA LEU A 607 -16.06 10.15 -26.53
C LEU A 607 -15.90 8.92 -25.65
N PRO A 608 -15.93 7.69 -26.19
CA PRO A 608 -15.54 6.50 -25.47
C PRO A 608 -14.06 6.60 -25.05
N VAL A 609 -13.76 6.20 -23.83
CA VAL A 609 -12.39 6.13 -23.30
C VAL A 609 -11.95 4.68 -23.31
N VAL A 610 -10.82 4.39 -23.95
CA VAL A 610 -10.31 3.02 -24.13
C VAL A 610 -8.88 2.89 -23.63
N ASP A 611 -8.52 1.68 -23.22
CA ASP A 611 -7.15 1.29 -22.88
C ASP A 611 -6.31 0.94 -24.13
N ASP A 612 -5.05 0.51 -23.92
CA ASP A 612 -4.13 0.07 -24.99
C ASP A 612 -4.62 -1.12 -25.81
N LYS A 613 -5.55 -1.91 -25.25
CA LYS A 613 -6.13 -3.10 -25.89
C LYS A 613 -7.45 -2.81 -26.59
N ASN A 614 -7.84 -1.51 -26.65
CA ASN A 614 -9.13 -1.04 -27.15
C ASN A 614 -10.32 -1.59 -26.33
N GLN A 615 -10.12 -1.80 -25.01
CA GLN A 615 -11.20 -2.13 -24.10
C GLN A 615 -11.82 -0.84 -23.55
N LEU A 616 -13.14 -0.81 -23.44
CA LEU A 616 -13.84 0.34 -22.91
C LEU A 616 -13.60 0.44 -21.38
N ILE A 617 -13.10 1.60 -20.93
CA ILE A 617 -12.87 1.87 -19.51
C ILE A 617 -13.67 3.04 -18.97
N GLY A 618 -14.30 3.81 -19.85
CA GLY A 618 -15.13 4.95 -19.48
C GLY A 618 -15.72 5.68 -20.67
N MET A 619 -16.40 6.78 -20.38
CA MET A 619 -16.95 7.69 -21.39
C MET A 619 -16.86 9.13 -20.91
N VAL A 620 -16.40 10.04 -21.76
CA VAL A 620 -16.49 11.49 -21.55
C VAL A 620 -17.68 12.02 -22.35
N THR A 621 -18.52 12.82 -21.71
CA THR A 621 -19.73 13.40 -22.31
C THR A 621 -19.80 14.91 -22.04
N GLU A 622 -20.65 15.62 -22.77
CA GLU A 622 -20.95 17.05 -22.51
C GLU A 622 -21.31 17.33 -21.05
N ALA A 623 -22.00 16.40 -20.38
CA ALA A 623 -22.37 16.55 -18.97
C ALA A 623 -21.16 16.61 -18.04
N ASN A 624 -20.06 15.90 -18.36
CA ASN A 624 -18.82 15.97 -17.59
C ASN A 624 -18.21 17.38 -17.65
N PHE A 625 -18.23 18.03 -18.82
CA PHE A 625 -17.73 19.41 -18.97
C PHE A 625 -18.62 20.45 -18.28
N LEU A 626 -19.93 20.28 -18.28
CA LEU A 626 -20.84 21.16 -17.52
C LEU A 626 -20.56 21.11 -16.03
N ALA A 627 -20.31 19.92 -15.49
CA ALA A 627 -19.93 19.74 -14.07
C ALA A 627 -18.60 20.47 -13.75
N ILE A 628 -17.61 20.38 -14.64
CA ILE A 628 -16.33 21.07 -14.49
C ILE A 628 -16.50 22.59 -14.57
N THR A 629 -17.29 23.07 -15.56
CA THR A 629 -17.53 24.50 -15.76
C THR A 629 -18.25 25.12 -14.57
N ASN A 630 -19.24 24.46 -14.01
CA ASN A 630 -19.93 24.92 -12.79
C ASN A 630 -18.96 25.06 -11.62
N ASN A 631 -18.09 24.07 -11.41
CA ASN A 631 -17.07 24.13 -10.36
C ASN A 631 -16.05 25.27 -10.57
N LEU A 632 -15.71 25.58 -11.82
CA LEU A 632 -14.82 26.71 -12.14
C LEU A 632 -15.52 28.07 -11.97
N LEU A 633 -16.77 28.20 -12.35
CA LEU A 633 -17.55 29.44 -12.22
C LEU A 633 -17.86 29.79 -10.75
N GLU A 634 -18.05 28.79 -9.89
CA GLU A 634 -18.23 29.02 -8.45
C GLU A 634 -16.95 29.58 -7.79
N LYS A 635 -15.78 29.34 -8.39
CA LYS A 635 -14.50 29.88 -7.92
C LYS A 635 -14.17 31.31 -8.38
N VAL A 636 -14.88 31.80 -9.39
CA VAL A 636 -14.70 33.16 -9.93
C VAL A 636 -15.63 34.16 -9.24
N LYS A 637 -16.60 33.65 -8.48
CA LYS A 637 -17.44 34.45 -7.58
C LYS A 637 -16.81 34.54 -6.19
#